data_a4cde94074d4a4028ade746bc45e3520
#
_entry.id   a4cde94074d4a4028ade746bc45e3520
#
_cell.length_a   1.000
_cell.length_b   1.000
_cell.length_c   1.000
_cell.angle_alpha   90.00
_cell.angle_beta   90.00
_cell.angle_gamma   90.00
#
_symmetry.space_group_name_H-M   'P 1'
#
loop_
_entity.id
_entity.type
_entity.pdbx_description
1 polymer ?
#
loop_
_entity_poly.entity_id
_entity_poly.type
_entity_poly.pdbx_seq_one_letter_code
_entity_poly.pdbx_strand_id
1 'polypeptide(L)'
;RRNCLLASGFAGGIDQIANKVAIENNSRPIAVCGTALDCDYPKGSNELKKQIAENGVVISEYFPGYKPFGNAFVNRNRILTGLSNAVLFTECSKESHGLDNVNHAISQGKQVFVVPPHDIYDRGYSVFAWQ
;
A
#
# COMPACT_ATOMS: atom_id res chain seq x y z
N ARG A 1 13.94 9.20 16.86
CA ARG A 1 13.28 9.01 15.56
C ARG A 1 13.94 7.82 14.87
N ARG A 2 13.22 6.73 14.65
CA ARG A 2 13.71 5.64 13.79
C ARG A 2 13.43 6.06 12.35
N ASN A 3 14.43 6.00 11.47
CA ASN A 3 14.26 6.27 10.06
C ASN A 3 13.50 5.09 9.41
N CYS A 4 12.18 5.13 9.47
CA CYS A 4 11.33 4.22 8.72
C CYS A 4 10.91 4.88 7.42
N LEU A 5 11.08 4.18 6.29
CA LEU A 5 10.50 4.59 5.03
C LEU A 5 9.11 3.95 4.89
N LEU A 6 8.16 4.74 4.42
CA LEU A 6 6.83 4.26 4.10
C LEU A 6 6.81 3.72 2.68
N ALA A 7 6.34 2.49 2.49
CA ALA A 7 5.94 1.98 1.18
C ALA A 7 4.43 1.72 1.18
N SER A 8 3.72 2.15 0.15
CA SER A 8 2.28 1.99 0.00
C SER A 8 1.88 1.57 -1.41
N GLY A 9 0.68 1.02 -1.54
CA GLY A 9 0.09 0.67 -2.81
C GLY A 9 -0.53 1.84 -3.57
N PHE A 10 -0.50 3.03 -3.01
CA PHE A 10 -1.12 4.22 -3.60
C PHE A 10 -2.62 4.05 -3.90
N ALA A 11 -3.32 3.22 -3.13
CA ALA A 11 -4.76 3.08 -3.21
C ALA A 11 -5.48 4.30 -2.59
N GLY A 12 -6.78 4.41 -2.82
CA GLY A 12 -7.60 5.42 -2.13
C GLY A 12 -7.64 5.18 -0.62
N GLY A 13 -7.83 6.23 0.18
CA GLY A 13 -7.97 6.13 1.63
C GLY A 13 -6.63 6.12 2.37
N ILE A 14 -6.37 5.11 3.18
CA ILE A 14 -5.23 5.05 4.12
C ILE A 14 -3.88 5.23 3.41
N ASP A 15 -3.66 4.62 2.26
CA ASP A 15 -2.41 4.76 1.51
C ASP A 15 -2.10 6.22 1.15
N GLN A 16 -3.10 6.96 0.68
CA GLN A 16 -2.92 8.38 0.34
C GLN A 16 -2.65 9.24 1.58
N ILE A 17 -3.37 8.99 2.67
CA ILE A 17 -3.16 9.69 3.94
C ILE A 17 -1.75 9.41 4.47
N ALA A 18 -1.33 8.17 4.47
CA ALA A 18 -0.01 7.77 4.93
C ALA A 18 1.12 8.43 4.11
N ASN A 19 0.97 8.50 2.77
CA ASN A 19 1.92 9.20 1.91
C ASN A 19 1.99 10.72 2.21
N LYS A 20 0.85 11.38 2.41
CA LYS A 20 0.81 12.81 2.79
C LYS A 20 1.53 13.04 4.11
N VAL A 21 1.19 12.26 5.14
CA VAL A 21 1.83 12.35 6.46
C VAL A 21 3.32 12.07 6.38
N ALA A 22 3.75 11.12 5.54
CA ALA A 22 5.17 10.85 5.34
C ALA A 22 5.90 12.09 4.77
N ILE A 23 5.36 12.73 3.75
CA ILE A 23 5.92 13.96 3.16
C ILE A 23 5.97 15.08 4.19
N GLU A 24 4.88 15.34 4.91
CA GLU A 24 4.79 16.37 5.95
C GLU A 24 5.82 16.19 7.07
N ASN A 25 6.24 14.95 7.31
CA ASN A 25 7.26 14.60 8.31
C ASN A 25 8.66 14.41 7.71
N ASN A 26 8.93 14.91 6.50
CA ASN A 26 10.21 14.78 5.81
C ASN A 26 10.69 13.33 5.66
N SER A 27 9.78 12.37 5.56
CA SER A 27 10.06 11.00 5.15
C SER A 27 10.02 10.89 3.63
N ARG A 28 10.67 9.86 3.09
CA ARG A 28 10.73 9.60 1.64
C ARG A 28 9.78 8.46 1.31
N PRO A 29 8.51 8.72 0.95
CA PRO A 29 7.55 7.67 0.66
C PRO A 29 7.87 6.96 -0.65
N ILE A 30 7.49 5.68 -0.71
CA ILE A 30 7.55 4.85 -1.91
C ILE A 30 6.13 4.48 -2.28
N ALA A 31 5.63 4.92 -3.42
CA ALA A 31 4.34 4.52 -3.96
C ALA A 31 4.54 3.46 -5.05
N VAL A 32 3.97 2.28 -4.85
CA VAL A 32 3.98 1.19 -5.84
C VAL A 32 2.61 1.17 -6.52
N CYS A 33 2.54 1.65 -7.76
CA CYS A 33 1.28 1.77 -8.49
C CYS A 33 0.88 0.47 -9.18
N GLY A 34 -0.40 0.12 -9.14
CA GLY A 34 -1.01 -0.97 -9.93
C GLY A 34 -1.47 -0.52 -11.32
N THR A 35 -1.07 0.71 -11.73
CA THR A 35 -1.38 1.31 -13.03
C THR A 35 -0.13 1.94 -13.62
N ALA A 36 -0.15 2.30 -14.90
CA ALA A 36 0.90 3.14 -15.48
C ALA A 36 1.02 4.48 -14.75
N LEU A 37 2.20 5.07 -14.76
CA LEU A 37 2.49 6.31 -14.03
C LEU A 37 1.73 7.53 -14.59
N ASP A 38 1.39 7.51 -15.86
CA ASP A 38 0.58 8.53 -16.55
C ASP A 38 -0.94 8.38 -16.34
N CYS A 39 -1.38 7.32 -15.66
CA CYS A 39 -2.78 7.09 -15.34
C CYS A 39 -3.19 7.87 -14.07
N ASP A 40 -4.28 8.66 -14.17
CA ASP A 40 -4.89 9.31 -12.99
C ASP A 40 -5.69 8.29 -12.17
N TYR A 41 -4.98 7.52 -11.38
CA TYR A 41 -5.59 6.54 -10.48
C TYR A 41 -4.88 6.53 -9.11
N PRO A 42 -5.64 6.55 -8.00
CA PRO A 42 -7.07 6.86 -7.92
C PRO A 42 -7.40 8.23 -8.54
N LYS A 43 -8.62 8.40 -9.06
CA LYS A 43 -9.02 9.64 -9.77
C LYS A 43 -8.77 10.88 -8.92
N GLY A 44 -8.10 11.89 -9.50
CA GLY A 44 -7.74 13.13 -8.82
C GLY A 44 -6.49 13.04 -7.94
N SER A 45 -5.68 11.98 -8.07
CA SER A 45 -4.49 11.78 -7.24
C SER A 45 -3.17 12.20 -7.88
N ASN A 46 -3.20 12.75 -9.10
CA ASN A 46 -1.99 13.13 -9.83
C ASN A 46 -1.11 14.14 -9.08
N GLU A 47 -1.72 15.09 -8.36
CA GLU A 47 -0.95 16.05 -7.56
C GLU A 47 -0.19 15.37 -6.41
N LEU A 48 -0.84 14.47 -5.69
CA LEU A 48 -0.18 13.70 -4.65
C LEU A 48 0.92 12.79 -5.22
N LYS A 49 0.67 12.19 -6.39
CA LYS A 49 1.67 11.37 -7.09
C LYS A 49 2.92 12.18 -7.42
N LYS A 50 2.74 13.42 -7.91
CA LYS A 50 3.83 14.35 -8.18
C LYS A 50 4.60 14.70 -6.90
N GLN A 51 3.90 15.04 -5.82
CA GLN A 51 4.54 15.33 -4.52
C GLN A 51 5.35 14.14 -3.99
N ILE A 52 4.84 12.91 -4.16
CA ILE A 52 5.60 11.70 -3.81
C ILE A 52 6.84 11.57 -4.68
N ALA A 53 6.75 11.80 -5.99
CA ALA A 53 7.89 11.73 -6.89
C ALA A 53 8.99 12.77 -6.58
N GLU A 54 8.61 13.95 -6.10
CA GLU A 54 9.53 15.01 -5.70
C GLU A 54 10.24 14.73 -4.37
N ASN A 55 9.58 14.01 -3.45
CA ASN A 55 10.09 13.75 -2.10
C ASN A 55 10.58 12.32 -1.88
N GLY A 56 10.20 11.40 -2.72
CA GLY A 56 10.47 9.97 -2.60
C GLY A 56 10.52 9.28 -3.96
N VAL A 57 9.73 8.21 -4.14
CA VAL A 57 9.73 7.41 -5.38
C VAL A 57 8.32 6.96 -5.71
N VAL A 58 7.97 7.04 -7.00
CA VAL A 58 6.77 6.40 -7.57
C VAL A 58 7.22 5.37 -8.59
N ILE A 59 6.80 4.12 -8.43
CA ILE A 59 7.18 3.01 -9.31
C ILE A 59 5.97 2.27 -9.83
N SER A 60 6.10 1.70 -11.02
CA SER A 60 5.12 0.81 -11.65
C SER A 60 5.80 -0.19 -12.56
N GLU A 61 5.22 -1.39 -12.69
CA GLU A 61 5.61 -2.37 -13.72
C GLU A 61 4.96 -2.10 -15.08
N TYR A 62 4.01 -1.17 -15.13
CA TYR A 62 3.19 -0.95 -16.33
C TYR A 62 3.73 0.22 -17.15
N PHE A 63 3.84 0.01 -18.45
CA PHE A 63 4.27 1.04 -19.41
C PHE A 63 3.25 2.17 -19.54
N PRO A 64 3.68 3.39 -19.91
CA PRO A 64 2.77 4.49 -20.20
C PRO A 64 1.65 4.09 -21.17
N GLY A 65 0.44 4.57 -20.90
CA GLY A 65 -0.76 4.22 -21.65
C GLY A 65 -1.44 2.91 -21.24
N TYR A 66 -0.83 2.11 -20.36
CA TYR A 66 -1.46 0.90 -19.83
C TYR A 66 -2.64 1.27 -18.91
N LYS A 67 -3.82 0.80 -19.27
CA LYS A 67 -5.01 0.96 -18.43
C LYS A 67 -5.08 -0.18 -17.40
N PRO A 68 -5.49 0.13 -16.15
CA PRO A 68 -5.64 -0.90 -15.13
C PRO A 68 -6.64 -1.96 -15.61
N PHE A 69 -6.21 -3.22 -15.58
CA PHE A 69 -7.04 -4.35 -16.02
C PHE A 69 -6.83 -5.55 -15.10
N GLY A 70 -7.94 -6.24 -14.79
CA GLY A 70 -7.91 -7.50 -14.06
C GLY A 70 -7.17 -7.42 -12.72
N ASN A 71 -6.22 -8.31 -12.52
CA ASN A 71 -5.49 -8.49 -11.26
C ASN A 71 -4.27 -7.56 -11.10
N ALA A 72 -4.17 -6.45 -11.85
CA ALA A 72 -3.00 -5.56 -11.81
C ALA A 72 -2.68 -5.06 -10.39
N PHE A 73 -3.70 -4.73 -9.61
CA PHE A 73 -3.55 -4.27 -8.22
C PHE A 73 -3.10 -5.40 -7.28
N VAL A 74 -3.57 -6.61 -7.49
CA VAL A 74 -3.16 -7.80 -6.73
C VAL A 74 -1.72 -8.17 -7.10
N ASN A 75 -1.39 -8.20 -8.38
CA ASN A 75 -0.04 -8.54 -8.85
C ASN A 75 1.01 -7.55 -8.35
N ARG A 76 0.66 -6.25 -8.24
CA ARG A 76 1.53 -5.22 -7.70
C ARG A 76 1.94 -5.51 -6.25
N ASN A 77 1.07 -6.14 -5.46
CA ASN A 77 1.28 -6.34 -4.02
C ASN A 77 2.57 -7.11 -3.71
N ARG A 78 2.99 -8.05 -4.57
CA ARG A 78 4.26 -8.77 -4.41
C ARG A 78 5.49 -7.86 -4.43
N ILE A 79 5.42 -6.76 -5.18
CA ILE A 79 6.51 -5.78 -5.24
C ILE A 79 6.52 -4.94 -3.97
N LEU A 80 5.34 -4.48 -3.54
CA LEU A 80 5.18 -3.71 -2.31
C LEU A 80 5.75 -4.48 -1.11
N THR A 81 5.36 -5.74 -0.94
CA THR A 81 5.87 -6.58 0.14
C THR A 81 7.35 -6.93 -0.04
N GLY A 82 7.80 -7.15 -1.28
CA GLY A 82 9.21 -7.45 -1.60
C GLY A 82 10.15 -6.31 -1.21
N LEU A 83 9.75 -5.07 -1.43
CA LEU A 83 10.52 -3.87 -1.06
C LEU A 83 10.50 -3.58 0.46
N SER A 84 9.56 -4.16 1.20
CA SER A 84 9.36 -3.87 2.61
C SER A 84 10.16 -4.81 3.51
N ASN A 85 10.62 -4.32 4.66
CA ASN A 85 11.19 -5.16 5.72
C ASN A 85 10.09 -5.76 6.61
N ALA A 86 8.97 -5.05 6.75
CA ALA A 86 7.81 -5.46 7.51
C ALA A 86 6.54 -4.89 6.88
N VAL A 87 5.41 -5.52 7.12
CA VAL A 87 4.11 -5.10 6.62
C VAL A 87 3.20 -4.80 7.79
N LEU A 88 2.55 -3.62 7.77
CA LEU A 88 1.55 -3.21 8.73
C LEU A 88 0.17 -3.22 8.07
N PHE A 89 -0.72 -4.05 8.59
CA PHE A 89 -2.14 -4.05 8.24
C PHE A 89 -2.90 -3.14 9.21
N THR A 90 -3.52 -2.12 8.66
CA THR A 90 -4.34 -1.18 9.42
C THR A 90 -5.79 -1.62 9.45
N GLU A 91 -6.29 -2.15 8.34
CA GLU A 91 -7.67 -2.57 8.18
C GLU A 91 -7.78 -3.58 7.03
N CYS A 92 -8.48 -4.69 7.24
CA CYS A 92 -8.70 -5.70 6.20
C CYS A 92 -9.95 -6.54 6.50
N SER A 93 -10.89 -6.60 5.57
CA SER A 93 -12.01 -7.54 5.66
C SER A 93 -11.63 -8.92 5.14
N LYS A 94 -12.43 -9.95 5.48
CA LYS A 94 -12.23 -11.33 4.98
C LYS A 94 -12.24 -11.46 3.46
N GLU A 95 -12.95 -10.55 2.79
CA GLU A 95 -13.13 -10.54 1.34
C GLU A 95 -12.17 -9.58 0.64
N SER A 96 -11.31 -8.91 1.42
CA SER A 96 -10.39 -7.91 0.89
C SER A 96 -9.21 -8.54 0.18
N HIS A 97 -8.86 -8.03 -1.00
CA HIS A 97 -7.59 -8.33 -1.67
C HIS A 97 -6.35 -7.91 -0.86
N GLY A 98 -6.53 -7.21 0.25
CA GLY A 98 -5.46 -6.95 1.22
C GLY A 98 -4.84 -8.23 1.80
N LEU A 99 -5.60 -9.34 1.85
CA LEU A 99 -5.11 -10.63 2.29
C LEU A 99 -3.98 -11.19 1.41
N ASP A 100 -3.96 -10.85 0.13
CA ASP A 100 -2.88 -11.25 -0.77
C ASP A 100 -1.54 -10.68 -0.32
N ASN A 101 -1.53 -9.47 0.29
CA ASN A 101 -0.32 -8.90 0.87
C ASN A 101 0.21 -9.71 2.06
N VAL A 102 -0.68 -10.31 2.87
CA VAL A 102 -0.26 -11.20 3.98
C VAL A 102 0.42 -12.43 3.42
N ASN A 103 -0.21 -13.07 2.43
CA ASN A 103 0.34 -14.27 1.81
C ASN A 103 1.70 -14.00 1.15
N HIS A 104 1.83 -12.88 0.44
CA HIS A 104 3.12 -12.45 -0.12
C HIS A 104 4.14 -12.16 0.97
N ALA A 105 3.77 -11.44 2.02
CA ALA A 105 4.68 -11.12 3.12
C ALA A 105 5.20 -12.39 3.82
N ILE A 106 4.32 -13.33 4.13
CA ILE A 106 4.68 -14.62 4.75
C ILE A 106 5.59 -15.41 3.82
N SER A 107 5.23 -15.59 2.55
CA SER A 107 6.03 -16.34 1.57
C SER A 107 7.42 -15.74 1.34
N GLN A 108 7.56 -14.43 1.54
CA GLN A 108 8.82 -13.68 1.44
C GLN A 108 9.58 -13.57 2.77
N GLY A 109 9.10 -14.22 3.84
CA GLY A 109 9.74 -14.20 5.16
C GLY A 109 9.70 -12.85 5.87
N LYS A 110 8.71 -11.98 5.55
CA LYS A 110 8.56 -10.66 6.14
C LYS A 110 7.78 -10.72 7.45
N GLN A 111 8.09 -9.81 8.37
CA GLN A 111 7.26 -9.63 9.57
C GLN A 111 5.94 -8.95 9.20
N VAL A 112 4.85 -9.44 9.79
CA VAL A 112 3.51 -8.88 9.60
C VAL A 112 2.99 -8.39 10.93
N PHE A 113 2.55 -7.14 10.96
CA PHE A 113 1.90 -6.50 12.09
C PHE A 113 0.46 -6.14 11.71
N VAL A 114 -0.43 -6.24 12.67
CA VAL A 114 -1.85 -5.94 12.47
C VAL A 114 -2.31 -4.96 13.55
N VAL A 115 -3.04 -3.93 13.16
CA VAL A 115 -3.73 -3.07 14.13
C VAL A 115 -4.96 -3.84 14.61
N PRO A 116 -5.11 -4.07 15.93
CA PRO A 116 -6.28 -4.74 16.48
C PRO A 116 -7.56 -3.95 16.12
N PRO A 117 -8.70 -4.63 15.90
CA PRO A 117 -9.97 -3.93 15.69
C PRO A 117 -10.34 -3.11 16.93
N HIS A 118 -10.90 -1.95 16.70
CA HIS A 118 -11.35 -1.07 17.79
C HIS A 118 -12.49 -1.70 18.59
N ASP A 119 -13.34 -2.51 17.94
CA ASP A 119 -14.43 -3.24 18.57
C ASP A 119 -14.44 -4.69 18.08
N ILE A 120 -14.54 -5.66 19.01
CA ILE A 120 -14.69 -7.09 18.69
C ILE A 120 -15.96 -7.41 17.90
N TYR A 121 -16.94 -6.49 17.91
CA TYR A 121 -18.17 -6.58 17.15
C TYR A 121 -18.14 -5.89 15.80
N ASP A 122 -17.03 -5.20 15.47
CA ASP A 122 -16.86 -4.56 14.19
C ASP A 122 -16.76 -5.63 13.10
N ARG A 123 -17.80 -5.73 12.29
CA ARG A 123 -18.03 -6.82 11.35
C ARG A 123 -16.93 -6.88 10.29
N GLY A 124 -15.97 -7.74 10.48
CA GLY A 124 -15.04 -8.16 9.43
C GLY A 124 -13.65 -7.52 9.46
N TYR A 125 -13.33 -6.70 10.45
CA TYR A 125 -12.01 -6.12 10.57
C TYR A 125 -11.07 -6.99 11.42
N SER A 126 -9.89 -7.28 10.91
CA SER A 126 -8.79 -7.97 11.61
C SER A 126 -9.05 -9.41 12.06
N VAL A 127 -9.41 -10.29 11.14
CA VAL A 127 -9.48 -11.74 11.38
C VAL A 127 -8.16 -12.34 11.85
N PHE A 128 -7.05 -11.63 11.67
CA PHE A 128 -5.71 -12.13 11.99
C PHE A 128 -5.23 -11.82 13.40
N ALA A 129 -5.92 -11.00 14.17
CA ALA A 129 -5.51 -10.71 15.54
C ALA A 129 -5.65 -11.92 16.50
N TRP A 130 -6.24 -13.03 16.04
CA TRP A 130 -6.65 -14.15 16.89
C TRP A 130 -6.23 -15.54 16.40
N GLN A 131 -5.30 -15.64 15.44
CA GLN A 131 -4.72 -16.94 15.03
C GLN A 131 -3.28 -17.09 15.45
#